data_05554ef9382af1d7f22cfd6a8774f0a5
#
_entry.id   05554ef9382af1d7f22cfd6a8774f0a5
#
_cell.length_a   1.000
_cell.length_b   1.000
_cell.length_c   1.000
_cell.angle_alpha   90.00
_cell.angle_beta   90.00
_cell.angle_gamma   90.00
#
_symmetry.space_group_name_H-M   'P 1'
#
loop_
_entity.id
_entity.type
_entity.pdbx_description
1 polymer ?
#
loop_
_entity_poly.entity_id
_entity_poly.type
_entity_poly.pdbx_seq_one_letter_code
_entity_poly.pdbx_strand_id
1 'polypeptide(L)'
;MEGYTKLHRNIPQLMVALIKANTTYVIWGRSTGKSQGPAAEFSSHNIFSMPRSNGFILGTTYDQILTRTLPSIKAGWEKLGFQENRHYWIGKYAPEKLLRPKAFIHPEQPNHYIHWYNGSGIYLVSQDRPGTINGVRTQWGLGDEAKLLNKQRLDEDLLMTMTGHFDLWGNKSEYLSKMWLSDMPNTTKGKWLLDAKKFVDEKEIELIIWTQIEIIGLEQKFIESNSDAVRGRLRKKILSLYETINQLRIDSVYYSTASTLDNIHALGFAPIKQFKRELSQLDWELSVLNKQIMKIDQGFYGQLDEDIHGYADTDYSFVDKLGYDNVQLNERDCRWDADIDKSKALSIACDYNNAINCVATGQRIDSQNTFKLLSSMHVLHPMLLRDCAAKWNNYYRFHPVKEVVYWHDNTAISTNAASDLSFADMWRDELTKLGWSVTMRYIGQAP
;
A
#
# COMPACT_ATOMS: atom_id res chain seq x y z
N MET A 1 -29.12 -26.71 9.44
CA MET A 1 -28.44 -25.41 9.20
C MET A 1 -26.92 -25.60 9.16
N GLU A 2 -26.46 -26.62 8.47
CA GLU A 2 -25.06 -26.87 8.19
C GLU A 2 -24.71 -26.21 6.87
N GLY A 3 -23.81 -25.24 6.84
CA GLY A 3 -23.30 -24.64 5.62
C GLY A 3 -23.21 -23.10 5.57
N TYR A 4 -23.60 -22.40 6.63
CA TYR A 4 -23.50 -20.94 6.66
C TYR A 4 -22.33 -20.47 7.53
N THR A 5 -21.40 -19.71 6.99
CA THR A 5 -20.34 -19.04 7.76
C THR A 5 -20.88 -17.71 8.26
N LYS A 6 -20.90 -17.50 9.58
CA LYS A 6 -21.20 -16.17 10.16
C LYS A 6 -20.04 -15.23 9.92
N LEU A 7 -20.28 -14.16 9.18
CA LEU A 7 -19.35 -13.06 9.02
C LEU A 7 -19.71 -11.96 10.02
N HIS A 8 -18.79 -11.60 10.89
CA HIS A 8 -18.94 -10.47 11.80
C HIS A 8 -18.35 -9.22 11.11
N ARG A 9 -19.17 -8.16 11.02
CA ARG A 9 -18.75 -6.86 10.48
C ARG A 9 -18.99 -5.77 11.51
N ASN A 10 -18.10 -4.81 11.59
CA ASN A 10 -18.42 -3.54 12.25
C ASN A 10 -19.37 -2.70 11.37
N ILE A 11 -19.95 -1.63 11.93
CA ILE A 11 -20.93 -0.80 11.21
C ILE A 11 -20.35 -0.23 9.91
N PRO A 12 -19.16 0.39 9.88
CA PRO A 12 -18.56 0.86 8.62
C PRO A 12 -18.40 -0.24 7.56
N GLN A 13 -17.96 -1.44 7.95
CA GLN A 13 -17.83 -2.58 7.01
C GLN A 13 -19.20 -3.01 6.49
N LEU A 14 -20.21 -3.03 7.34
CA LEU A 14 -21.58 -3.37 6.93
C LEU A 14 -22.12 -2.36 5.92
N MET A 15 -21.90 -1.06 6.14
CA MET A 15 -22.35 -0.02 5.22
C MET A 15 -21.68 -0.15 3.85
N VAL A 16 -20.36 -0.36 3.79
CA VAL A 16 -19.67 -0.61 2.51
C VAL A 16 -20.22 -1.84 1.81
N ALA A 17 -20.49 -2.93 2.55
CA ALA A 17 -21.03 -4.17 1.99
C ALA A 17 -22.48 -4.04 1.50
N LEU A 18 -23.30 -3.16 2.10
CA LEU A 18 -24.67 -2.89 1.66
C LEU A 18 -24.74 -1.96 0.45
N ILE A 19 -23.95 -0.89 0.47
CA ILE A 19 -23.97 0.16 -0.57
C ILE A 19 -23.35 -0.37 -1.86
N LYS A 20 -22.13 -0.92 -1.81
CA LYS A 20 -21.37 -1.41 -2.99
C LYS A 20 -21.36 -0.39 -4.13
N ALA A 21 -21.04 0.86 -3.81
CA ALA A 21 -20.95 1.92 -4.81
C ALA A 21 -19.85 1.60 -5.85
N ASN A 22 -20.02 2.09 -7.08
CA ASN A 22 -19.03 1.91 -8.14
C ASN A 22 -17.66 2.45 -7.73
N THR A 23 -17.60 3.64 -7.12
CA THR A 23 -16.37 4.18 -6.53
C THR A 23 -16.54 4.34 -5.03
N THR A 24 -15.67 3.68 -4.26
CA THR A 24 -15.75 3.70 -2.79
C THR A 24 -14.44 4.20 -2.19
N TYR A 25 -14.53 5.21 -1.33
CA TYR A 25 -13.42 5.74 -0.54
C TYR A 25 -13.57 5.26 0.92
N VAL A 26 -12.63 4.45 1.38
CA VAL A 26 -12.61 3.85 2.73
C VAL A 26 -11.51 4.56 3.51
N ILE A 27 -11.83 5.69 4.12
CA ILE A 27 -10.89 6.54 4.86
C ILE A 27 -11.03 6.28 6.35
N TRP A 28 -10.43 5.18 6.80
CA TRP A 28 -10.60 4.67 8.16
C TRP A 28 -9.28 4.66 8.92
N GLY A 29 -9.35 4.85 10.23
CA GLY A 29 -8.22 4.73 11.13
C GLY A 29 -7.53 3.37 11.07
N ARG A 30 -6.37 3.25 11.69
CA ARG A 30 -5.63 1.98 11.74
C ARG A 30 -6.43 0.90 12.45
N SER A 31 -6.17 -0.37 12.11
CA SER A 31 -6.80 -1.54 12.73
C SER A 31 -8.35 -1.59 12.66
N THR A 32 -8.98 -0.86 11.75
CA THR A 32 -10.43 -0.92 11.48
C THR A 32 -10.85 -2.14 10.66
N GLY A 33 -9.88 -2.91 10.13
CA GLY A 33 -10.13 -4.08 9.30
C GLY A 33 -10.48 -3.75 7.84
N LYS A 34 -10.05 -2.59 7.30
CA LYS A 34 -10.33 -2.15 5.92
C LYS A 34 -9.81 -3.11 4.85
N SER A 35 -8.60 -3.63 4.99
CA SER A 35 -8.01 -4.55 3.99
C SER A 35 -8.56 -5.97 4.12
N GLN A 36 -8.79 -6.48 5.35
CA GLN A 36 -9.31 -7.81 5.58
C GLN A 36 -10.82 -7.94 5.33
N GLY A 37 -11.60 -6.87 5.52
CA GLY A 37 -13.04 -6.82 5.26
C GLY A 37 -13.33 -6.26 3.87
N PRO A 38 -13.56 -4.94 3.74
CA PRO A 38 -14.03 -4.33 2.50
C PRO A 38 -13.19 -4.65 1.26
N ALA A 39 -11.84 -4.62 1.35
CA ALA A 39 -11.00 -4.90 0.19
C ALA A 39 -11.11 -6.35 -0.29
N ALA A 40 -11.12 -7.32 0.65
CA ALA A 40 -11.29 -8.73 0.31
C ALA A 40 -12.68 -9.00 -0.27
N GLU A 41 -13.73 -8.39 0.29
CA GLU A 41 -15.10 -8.52 -0.22
C GLU A 41 -15.27 -7.85 -1.58
N PHE A 42 -14.74 -6.63 -1.77
CA PHE A 42 -14.78 -5.92 -3.04
C PHE A 42 -14.09 -6.70 -4.15
N SER A 43 -12.86 -7.14 -3.92
CA SER A 43 -12.10 -7.87 -4.93
C SER A 43 -12.75 -9.20 -5.30
N SER A 44 -13.21 -10.01 -4.32
CA SER A 44 -13.90 -11.26 -4.60
C SER A 44 -15.24 -11.02 -5.30
N HIS A 45 -16.01 -10.01 -4.90
CA HIS A 45 -17.29 -9.68 -5.55
C HIS A 45 -17.09 -9.35 -7.03
N ASN A 46 -16.10 -8.50 -7.37
CA ASN A 46 -15.79 -8.15 -8.76
C ASN A 46 -15.35 -9.38 -9.58
N ILE A 47 -14.51 -10.23 -9.00
CA ILE A 47 -14.05 -11.47 -9.63
C ILE A 47 -15.24 -12.37 -10.02
N PHE A 48 -16.23 -12.51 -9.14
CA PHE A 48 -17.39 -13.38 -9.42
C PHE A 48 -18.47 -12.72 -10.26
N SER A 49 -18.65 -11.41 -10.14
CA SER A 49 -19.58 -10.65 -10.97
C SER A 49 -19.12 -10.56 -12.42
N MET A 50 -17.80 -10.53 -12.65
CA MET A 50 -17.18 -10.40 -13.98
C MET A 50 -16.17 -11.54 -14.22
N PRO A 51 -16.61 -12.80 -14.45
CA PRO A 51 -15.71 -13.92 -14.70
C PRO A 51 -14.78 -13.66 -15.88
N ARG A 52 -13.50 -14.03 -15.76
CA ARG A 52 -12.43 -13.81 -16.74
C ARG A 52 -12.05 -12.32 -16.95
N SER A 53 -12.50 -11.43 -16.09
CA SER A 53 -12.04 -10.03 -16.03
C SER A 53 -10.66 -9.91 -15.39
N ASN A 54 -10.06 -8.75 -15.54
CA ASN A 54 -8.87 -8.34 -14.80
C ASN A 54 -9.19 -7.19 -13.86
N GLY A 55 -8.60 -7.25 -12.68
CA GLY A 55 -8.52 -6.11 -11.77
C GLY A 55 -7.07 -5.76 -11.47
N PHE A 56 -6.86 -4.72 -10.66
CA PHE A 56 -5.56 -4.43 -10.08
C PHE A 56 -5.63 -4.18 -8.57
N ILE A 57 -4.53 -4.49 -7.90
CA ILE A 57 -4.23 -4.03 -6.53
C ILE A 57 -3.01 -3.11 -6.63
N LEU A 58 -3.20 -1.85 -6.27
CA LEU A 58 -2.20 -0.80 -6.34
C LEU A 58 -1.67 -0.45 -4.96
N GLY A 59 -0.36 -0.35 -4.84
CA GLY A 59 0.33 0.24 -3.69
C GLY A 59 1.44 1.19 -4.12
N THR A 60 2.10 1.82 -3.18
CA THR A 60 3.25 2.69 -3.47
C THR A 60 4.45 1.89 -3.97
N THR A 61 4.70 0.71 -3.36
CA THR A 61 5.78 -0.20 -3.73
C THR A 61 5.29 -1.65 -3.75
N TYR A 62 5.99 -2.53 -4.48
CA TYR A 62 5.71 -3.98 -4.44
C TYR A 62 5.91 -4.56 -3.04
N ASP A 63 6.94 -4.13 -2.32
CA ASP A 63 7.18 -4.57 -0.95
C ASP A 63 5.98 -4.28 -0.05
N GLN A 64 5.41 -3.08 -0.12
CA GLN A 64 4.20 -2.74 0.60
C GLN A 64 3.03 -3.67 0.25
N ILE A 65 2.82 -3.93 -1.04
CA ILE A 65 1.73 -4.81 -1.48
C ILE A 65 1.93 -6.23 -0.94
N LEU A 66 3.12 -6.79 -1.11
CA LEU A 66 3.41 -8.19 -0.77
C LEU A 66 3.49 -8.44 0.73
N THR A 67 4.01 -7.47 1.51
CA THR A 67 4.24 -7.64 2.95
C THR A 67 3.08 -7.17 3.82
N ARG A 68 2.23 -6.24 3.35
CA ARG A 68 1.17 -5.61 4.15
C ARG A 68 -0.22 -5.78 3.56
N THR A 69 -0.43 -5.34 2.32
CA THR A 69 -1.75 -5.31 1.68
C THR A 69 -2.25 -6.71 1.36
N LEU A 70 -1.49 -7.47 0.60
CA LEU A 70 -1.89 -8.80 0.13
C LEU A 70 -2.09 -9.82 1.25
N PRO A 71 -1.23 -9.93 2.29
CA PRO A 71 -1.49 -10.82 3.42
C PRO A 71 -2.82 -10.53 4.12
N SER A 72 -3.18 -9.25 4.30
CA SER A 72 -4.45 -8.84 4.91
C SER A 72 -5.65 -9.21 4.04
N ILE A 73 -5.58 -9.00 2.73
CA ILE A 73 -6.63 -9.36 1.77
C ILE A 73 -6.78 -10.89 1.71
N LYS A 74 -5.67 -11.65 1.68
CA LYS A 74 -5.67 -13.12 1.72
C LYS A 74 -6.39 -13.65 2.96
N ALA A 75 -6.09 -13.10 4.13
CA ALA A 75 -6.79 -13.47 5.36
C ALA A 75 -8.30 -13.19 5.29
N GLY A 76 -8.70 -12.13 4.57
CA GLY A 76 -10.11 -11.86 4.27
C GLY A 76 -10.71 -12.89 3.31
N TRP A 77 -10.02 -13.23 2.23
CA TRP A 77 -10.46 -14.28 1.29
C TRP A 77 -10.60 -15.64 1.97
N GLU A 78 -9.68 -15.96 2.89
CA GLU A 78 -9.76 -17.22 3.66
C GLU A 78 -11.02 -17.26 4.54
N LYS A 79 -11.38 -16.14 5.20
CA LYS A 79 -12.65 -16.02 5.93
C LYS A 79 -13.88 -16.18 5.03
N LEU A 80 -13.78 -15.79 3.76
CA LEU A 80 -14.81 -16.01 2.75
C LEU A 80 -14.79 -17.43 2.15
N GLY A 81 -13.87 -18.29 2.59
CA GLY A 81 -13.74 -19.68 2.16
C GLY A 81 -12.79 -19.91 0.98
N PHE A 82 -12.05 -18.89 0.54
CA PHE A 82 -11.10 -19.02 -0.56
C PHE A 82 -9.71 -19.38 -0.06
N GLN A 83 -9.04 -20.31 -0.68
CA GLN A 83 -7.73 -20.84 -0.29
C GLN A 83 -6.74 -20.72 -1.45
N GLU A 84 -5.53 -20.33 -1.14
CA GLU A 84 -4.42 -20.30 -2.09
C GLU A 84 -4.09 -21.71 -2.59
N ASN A 85 -3.64 -21.80 -3.83
CA ASN A 85 -3.38 -23.06 -4.56
C ASN A 85 -4.60 -23.97 -4.77
N ARG A 86 -5.81 -23.52 -4.41
CA ARG A 86 -7.09 -24.20 -4.66
C ARG A 86 -8.04 -23.31 -5.46
N HIS A 87 -8.23 -22.08 -5.04
CA HIS A 87 -9.15 -21.12 -5.63
C HIS A 87 -8.41 -20.00 -6.38
N TYR A 88 -7.18 -19.69 -5.97
CA TYR A 88 -6.32 -18.71 -6.64
C TYR A 88 -4.83 -19.09 -6.52
N TRP A 89 -4.02 -18.56 -7.42
CA TRP A 89 -2.57 -18.79 -7.54
C TRP A 89 -1.88 -17.44 -7.71
N ILE A 90 -0.82 -17.19 -6.91
CA ILE A 90 -0.06 -15.94 -6.94
C ILE A 90 1.25 -16.18 -7.68
N GLY A 91 1.61 -15.28 -8.62
CA GLY A 91 2.85 -15.38 -9.39
C GLY A 91 2.91 -16.56 -10.37
N LYS A 92 1.83 -17.30 -10.55
CA LYS A 92 1.74 -18.45 -11.41
C LYS A 92 0.29 -18.71 -11.84
N TYR A 93 0.11 -19.47 -12.90
CA TYR A 93 -1.20 -19.97 -13.29
C TYR A 93 -1.58 -21.23 -12.48
N ALA A 94 -2.87 -21.56 -12.52
CA ALA A 94 -3.34 -22.87 -12.04
C ALA A 94 -2.60 -23.99 -12.79
N PRO A 95 -2.29 -25.11 -12.10
CA PRO A 95 -1.73 -26.29 -12.78
C PRO A 95 -2.57 -26.72 -13.98
N GLU A 96 -1.96 -27.03 -15.11
CA GLU A 96 -2.65 -27.38 -16.37
C GLU A 96 -3.66 -28.50 -16.19
N LYS A 97 -3.35 -29.48 -15.36
CA LYS A 97 -4.25 -30.62 -15.05
C LYS A 97 -5.62 -30.19 -14.50
N LEU A 98 -5.74 -28.97 -13.95
CA LEU A 98 -7.00 -28.44 -13.43
C LEU A 98 -7.87 -27.80 -14.50
N LEU A 99 -7.39 -27.62 -15.72
CA LEU A 99 -8.09 -27.06 -16.88
C LEU A 99 -8.84 -25.76 -16.55
N ARG A 100 -8.20 -24.87 -15.73
CA ARG A 100 -8.82 -23.61 -15.36
C ARG A 100 -8.72 -22.58 -16.49
N PRO A 101 -9.80 -21.83 -16.77
CA PRO A 101 -9.76 -20.78 -17.78
C PRO A 101 -8.78 -19.69 -17.36
N LYS A 102 -8.33 -18.89 -18.32
CA LYS A 102 -7.57 -17.64 -18.10
C LYS A 102 -8.45 -16.44 -18.41
N ALA A 103 -8.03 -15.25 -17.98
CA ALA A 103 -8.66 -13.99 -18.36
C ALA A 103 -8.65 -13.81 -19.89
N PHE A 104 -9.58 -13.03 -20.41
CA PHE A 104 -9.62 -12.77 -21.87
C PHE A 104 -8.32 -12.15 -22.38
N ILE A 105 -7.74 -11.26 -21.58
CA ILE A 105 -6.40 -10.71 -21.80
C ILE A 105 -5.61 -11.03 -20.54
N HIS A 106 -4.53 -11.81 -20.66
CA HIS A 106 -3.74 -12.26 -19.52
C HIS A 106 -2.24 -12.16 -19.86
N PRO A 107 -1.35 -11.95 -18.85
CA PRO A 107 0.08 -11.91 -19.08
C PRO A 107 0.61 -13.31 -19.43
N GLU A 108 1.58 -13.40 -20.33
CA GLU A 108 2.28 -14.66 -20.59
C GLU A 108 3.10 -15.11 -19.37
N GLN A 109 3.71 -14.14 -18.67
CA GLN A 109 4.45 -14.38 -17.43
C GLN A 109 3.69 -13.75 -16.26
N PRO A 110 3.11 -14.57 -15.36
CA PRO A 110 2.23 -14.09 -14.29
C PRO A 110 2.97 -13.63 -13.02
N ASN A 111 4.21 -13.13 -13.08
CA ASN A 111 5.05 -12.82 -11.92
C ASN A 111 4.38 -11.88 -10.91
N HIS A 112 3.63 -10.87 -11.38
CA HIS A 112 2.89 -9.92 -10.54
C HIS A 112 1.38 -10.04 -10.78
N TYR A 113 0.90 -11.29 -10.85
CA TYR A 113 -0.47 -11.58 -11.22
C TYR A 113 -1.05 -12.67 -10.32
N ILE A 114 -2.30 -12.50 -9.94
CA ILE A 114 -3.05 -13.49 -9.19
C ILE A 114 -4.09 -14.09 -10.14
N HIS A 115 -3.99 -15.38 -10.39
CA HIS A 115 -4.93 -16.12 -11.22
C HIS A 115 -6.02 -16.78 -10.38
N TRP A 116 -7.27 -16.51 -10.65
CA TRP A 116 -8.43 -17.13 -10.00
C TRP A 116 -9.00 -18.29 -10.82
N TYR A 117 -9.57 -19.28 -10.13
CA TYR A 117 -10.08 -20.52 -10.74
C TYR A 117 -11.19 -20.31 -11.77
N ASN A 118 -11.92 -19.18 -11.73
CA ASN A 118 -12.94 -18.80 -12.70
C ASN A 118 -12.36 -18.06 -13.92
N GLY A 119 -11.05 -17.95 -13.99
CA GLY A 119 -10.32 -17.29 -15.07
C GLY A 119 -10.07 -15.81 -14.86
N SER A 120 -10.63 -15.19 -13.84
CA SER A 120 -10.33 -13.78 -13.53
C SER A 120 -8.91 -13.62 -13.01
N GLY A 121 -8.36 -12.42 -13.14
CA GLY A 121 -7.04 -12.10 -12.69
C GLY A 121 -6.93 -10.78 -11.93
N ILE A 122 -5.86 -10.64 -11.18
CA ILE A 122 -5.52 -9.39 -10.47
C ILE A 122 -4.06 -9.06 -10.75
N TYR A 123 -3.79 -7.90 -11.33
CA TYR A 123 -2.45 -7.36 -11.44
C TYR A 123 -2.04 -6.72 -10.11
N LEU A 124 -0.84 -7.04 -9.64
CA LEU A 124 -0.21 -6.34 -8.54
C LEU A 124 0.60 -5.19 -9.15
N VAL A 125 0.28 -3.96 -8.78
CA VAL A 125 0.81 -2.75 -9.42
C VAL A 125 1.49 -1.87 -8.39
N SER A 126 2.75 -1.51 -8.66
CA SER A 126 3.48 -0.52 -7.86
C SER A 126 3.54 0.81 -8.59
N GLN A 127 3.22 1.90 -7.90
CA GLN A 127 3.28 3.23 -8.50
C GLN A 127 4.71 3.72 -8.74
N ASP A 128 5.70 3.19 -8.01
CA ASP A 128 7.12 3.53 -8.22
C ASP A 128 7.68 2.97 -9.52
N ARG A 129 6.95 2.04 -10.17
CA ARG A 129 7.35 1.42 -11.43
C ARG A 129 6.46 1.91 -12.59
N PRO A 130 6.74 3.10 -13.16
CA PRO A 130 5.96 3.65 -14.26
C PRO A 130 5.95 2.70 -15.47
N GLY A 131 4.83 2.64 -16.17
CA GLY A 131 4.72 1.91 -17.43
C GLY A 131 4.52 0.40 -17.32
N THR A 132 4.58 -0.21 -16.13
CA THR A 132 4.38 -1.68 -15.99
C THR A 132 2.96 -2.14 -16.31
N ILE A 133 2.00 -1.25 -16.22
CA ILE A 133 0.60 -1.53 -16.54
C ILE A 133 0.19 -1.00 -17.92
N ASN A 134 1.08 -0.31 -18.64
CA ASN A 134 0.77 0.19 -19.97
C ASN A 134 0.46 -0.96 -20.93
N GLY A 135 -0.68 -0.86 -21.63
CA GLY A 135 -1.14 -1.91 -22.54
C GLY A 135 -1.97 -3.01 -21.89
N VAL A 136 -2.09 -3.03 -20.56
CA VAL A 136 -3.01 -3.91 -19.83
C VAL A 136 -4.42 -3.31 -19.86
N ARG A 137 -5.44 -4.17 -19.83
CA ARG A 137 -6.84 -3.74 -19.70
C ARG A 137 -7.43 -4.32 -18.42
N THR A 138 -7.92 -3.45 -17.56
CA THR A 138 -8.53 -3.81 -16.28
C THR A 138 -9.95 -3.30 -16.19
N GLN A 139 -10.82 -4.01 -15.48
CA GLN A 139 -12.24 -3.69 -15.37
C GLN A 139 -12.63 -3.20 -13.97
N TRP A 140 -11.73 -3.33 -13.01
CA TRP A 140 -11.92 -2.83 -11.64
C TRP A 140 -10.58 -2.58 -10.96
N GLY A 141 -10.56 -1.82 -9.88
CA GLY A 141 -9.32 -1.48 -9.20
C GLY A 141 -9.43 -1.27 -7.69
N LEU A 142 -8.36 -1.62 -6.99
CA LEU A 142 -8.20 -1.45 -5.56
C LEU A 142 -6.86 -0.75 -5.28
N GLY A 143 -6.88 0.39 -4.58
CA GLY A 143 -5.68 1.07 -4.10
C GLY A 143 -5.59 1.05 -2.58
N ASP A 144 -4.45 0.63 -2.05
CA ASP A 144 -4.17 0.65 -0.61
C ASP A 144 -3.16 1.74 -0.24
N GLU A 145 -3.25 2.27 0.98
CA GLU A 145 -2.50 3.45 1.45
C GLU A 145 -2.62 4.63 0.47
N ALA A 146 -3.83 4.85 -0.05
CA ALA A 146 -4.09 5.75 -1.16
C ALA A 146 -3.66 7.20 -0.91
N LYS A 147 -3.52 7.64 0.35
CA LYS A 147 -2.97 8.97 0.70
C LYS A 147 -1.52 9.18 0.27
N LEU A 148 -0.78 8.09 0.04
CA LEU A 148 0.62 8.11 -0.40
C LEU A 148 0.76 8.04 -1.92
N LEU A 149 -0.33 7.77 -2.65
CA LEU A 149 -0.31 7.68 -4.10
C LEU A 149 -0.25 9.06 -4.75
N ASN A 150 0.54 9.19 -5.80
CA ASN A 150 0.57 10.36 -6.66
C ASN A 150 -0.65 10.34 -7.57
N LYS A 151 -1.55 11.32 -7.42
CA LYS A 151 -2.82 11.38 -8.16
C LYS A 151 -2.63 11.59 -9.66
N GLN A 152 -1.65 12.39 -10.06
CA GLN A 152 -1.38 12.64 -11.48
C GLN A 152 -0.95 11.35 -12.18
N ARG A 153 0.02 10.61 -11.63
CA ARG A 153 0.45 9.32 -12.17
C ARG A 153 -0.69 8.30 -12.17
N LEU A 154 -1.54 8.33 -11.14
CA LEU A 154 -2.72 7.47 -11.08
C LEU A 154 -3.65 7.71 -12.27
N ASP A 155 -3.90 8.98 -12.61
CA ASP A 155 -4.79 9.35 -13.71
C ASP A 155 -4.17 9.04 -15.08
N GLU A 156 -2.91 9.38 -15.27
CA GLU A 156 -2.21 9.24 -16.55
C GLU A 156 -1.90 7.78 -16.90
N ASP A 157 -1.40 7.00 -15.94
CA ASP A 157 -0.91 5.64 -16.22
C ASP A 157 -1.96 4.57 -15.97
N LEU A 158 -2.67 4.64 -14.83
CA LEU A 158 -3.47 3.53 -14.35
C LEU A 158 -4.95 3.62 -14.75
N LEU A 159 -5.58 4.78 -14.55
CA LEU A 159 -7.02 4.90 -14.87
C LEU A 159 -7.30 4.76 -16.35
N MET A 160 -6.34 5.13 -17.21
CA MET A 160 -6.44 4.95 -18.66
C MET A 160 -6.40 3.46 -19.07
N THR A 161 -5.95 2.55 -18.21
CA THR A 161 -6.00 1.10 -18.46
C THR A 161 -7.34 0.47 -18.13
N MET A 162 -8.19 1.19 -17.38
CA MET A 162 -9.53 0.72 -17.02
C MET A 162 -10.47 0.80 -18.22
N THR A 163 -10.39 -0.18 -19.08
CA THR A 163 -11.14 -0.26 -20.36
C THR A 163 -11.38 -1.71 -20.78
N GLY A 164 -12.14 -1.86 -21.86
CA GLY A 164 -12.31 -3.14 -22.56
C GLY A 164 -13.49 -3.97 -22.05
N HIS A 165 -13.99 -4.81 -22.94
CA HIS A 165 -15.11 -5.74 -22.69
C HIS A 165 -16.40 -5.07 -22.20
N PHE A 166 -16.68 -3.86 -22.70
CA PHE A 166 -17.94 -3.15 -22.42
C PHE A 166 -19.17 -3.96 -22.88
N ASP A 167 -19.04 -4.68 -23.98
CA ASP A 167 -20.04 -5.61 -24.51
C ASP A 167 -20.45 -6.70 -23.53
N LEU A 168 -19.54 -7.14 -22.65
CA LEU A 168 -19.78 -8.19 -21.66
C LEU A 168 -20.27 -7.64 -20.31
N TRP A 169 -19.73 -6.51 -19.86
CA TRP A 169 -19.91 -6.05 -18.47
C TRP A 169 -20.35 -4.59 -18.33
N GLY A 170 -20.48 -3.84 -19.43
CA GLY A 170 -20.77 -2.41 -19.38
C GLY A 170 -22.09 -2.02 -18.69
N ASN A 171 -23.03 -2.98 -18.56
CA ASN A 171 -24.29 -2.82 -17.85
C ASN A 171 -24.23 -3.20 -16.36
N LYS A 172 -23.06 -3.60 -15.85
CA LYS A 172 -22.86 -3.98 -14.44
C LYS A 172 -22.26 -2.83 -13.66
N SER A 173 -22.73 -2.63 -12.45
CA SER A 173 -22.19 -1.62 -11.53
C SER A 173 -20.76 -1.91 -11.08
N GLU A 174 -20.31 -3.15 -11.21
CA GLU A 174 -18.92 -3.55 -10.93
C GLU A 174 -17.95 -3.13 -12.02
N TYR A 175 -18.44 -2.86 -13.24
CA TYR A 175 -17.58 -2.45 -14.34
C TYR A 175 -17.00 -1.06 -14.07
N LEU A 176 -15.67 -0.95 -14.22
CA LEU A 176 -14.86 0.23 -13.89
C LEU A 176 -14.94 0.67 -12.41
N SER A 177 -15.36 -0.24 -11.52
CA SER A 177 -15.44 0.05 -10.10
C SER A 177 -14.06 0.23 -9.45
N LYS A 178 -14.00 1.11 -8.44
CA LYS A 178 -12.76 1.43 -7.73
C LYS A 178 -12.98 1.48 -6.22
N MET A 179 -12.00 0.97 -5.48
CA MET A 179 -11.96 1.13 -4.02
C MET A 179 -10.62 1.69 -3.58
N TRP A 180 -10.65 2.80 -2.84
CA TRP A 180 -9.47 3.47 -2.32
C TRP A 180 -9.44 3.36 -0.80
N LEU A 181 -8.43 2.64 -0.29
CA LEU A 181 -8.24 2.43 1.14
C LEU A 181 -7.16 3.37 1.67
N SER A 182 -7.44 4.05 2.75
CA SER A 182 -6.47 4.93 3.43
C SER A 182 -6.86 5.13 4.89
N ASP A 183 -5.97 5.68 5.69
CA ASP A 183 -6.33 6.50 6.84
C ASP A 183 -6.45 7.97 6.41
N MET A 184 -6.81 8.85 7.34
CA MET A 184 -7.05 10.26 7.03
C MET A 184 -5.78 10.92 6.48
N PRO A 185 -5.85 11.54 5.30
CA PRO A 185 -4.72 12.30 4.75
C PRO A 185 -4.32 13.47 5.64
N ASN A 186 -3.03 13.63 5.84
CA ASN A 186 -2.43 14.72 6.63
C ASN A 186 -1.40 15.53 5.84
N THR A 187 -1.27 15.26 4.54
CA THR A 187 -0.36 15.95 3.61
C THR A 187 -1.13 16.40 2.37
N THR A 188 -0.54 17.33 1.62
CA THR A 188 -1.10 17.83 0.34
C THR A 188 -1.26 16.73 -0.69
N LYS A 189 -0.35 15.74 -0.75
CA LYS A 189 -0.39 14.60 -1.65
C LYS A 189 -1.68 13.78 -1.54
N GLY A 190 -2.18 13.60 -0.32
CA GLY A 190 -3.43 12.87 -0.07
C GLY A 190 -4.71 13.69 -0.20
N LYS A 191 -4.62 15.01 -0.50
CA LYS A 191 -5.77 15.92 -0.52
C LYS A 191 -6.88 15.49 -1.49
N TRP A 192 -6.53 14.85 -2.60
CA TRP A 192 -7.49 14.35 -3.58
C TRP A 192 -8.51 13.36 -2.99
N LEU A 193 -8.13 12.62 -1.94
CA LEU A 193 -9.06 11.75 -1.21
C LEU A 193 -10.11 12.56 -0.44
N LEU A 194 -9.72 13.71 0.13
CA LEU A 194 -10.65 14.60 0.84
C LEU A 194 -11.60 15.29 -0.16
N ASP A 195 -11.07 15.71 -1.30
CA ASP A 195 -11.83 16.33 -2.36
C ASP A 195 -12.89 15.40 -2.97
N ALA A 196 -12.66 14.08 -2.88
CA ALA A 196 -13.59 13.08 -3.39
C ALA A 196 -14.97 13.11 -2.69
N LYS A 197 -15.05 13.62 -1.47
CA LYS A 197 -16.30 13.73 -0.71
C LYS A 197 -17.36 14.58 -1.45
N LYS A 198 -16.93 15.55 -2.27
CA LYS A 198 -17.84 16.42 -3.05
C LYS A 198 -18.61 15.69 -4.17
N PHE A 199 -18.16 14.47 -4.55
CA PHE A 199 -18.82 13.67 -5.59
C PHE A 199 -19.88 12.72 -5.05
N VAL A 200 -20.11 12.69 -3.73
CA VAL A 200 -21.13 11.85 -3.10
C VAL A 200 -22.49 12.47 -3.26
N ASP A 201 -23.43 11.78 -3.89
CA ASP A 201 -24.84 12.09 -3.85
C ASP A 201 -25.50 11.34 -2.69
N GLU A 202 -25.80 12.04 -1.61
CA GLU A 202 -26.37 11.45 -0.40
C GLU A 202 -27.75 10.81 -0.65
N LYS A 203 -28.55 11.40 -1.56
CA LYS A 203 -29.88 10.87 -1.91
C LYS A 203 -29.76 9.56 -2.68
N GLU A 204 -28.81 9.48 -3.62
CA GLU A 204 -28.53 8.24 -4.34
C GLU A 204 -28.09 7.13 -3.38
N ILE A 205 -27.19 7.46 -2.44
CA ILE A 205 -26.74 6.50 -1.41
C ILE A 205 -27.90 6.04 -0.52
N GLU A 206 -28.78 6.93 -0.11
CA GLU A 206 -30.00 6.58 0.65
C GLU A 206 -30.91 5.63 -0.15
N LEU A 207 -31.14 5.91 -1.43
CA LEU A 207 -31.94 5.04 -2.29
C LEU A 207 -31.31 3.65 -2.44
N ILE A 208 -30.01 3.56 -2.59
CA ILE A 208 -29.28 2.28 -2.65
C ILE A 208 -29.52 1.51 -1.35
N ILE A 209 -29.35 2.16 -0.20
CA ILE A 209 -29.54 1.51 1.12
C ILE A 209 -30.97 1.00 1.28
N TRP A 210 -31.98 1.85 1.01
CA TRP A 210 -33.38 1.45 1.12
C TRP A 210 -33.74 0.30 0.17
N THR A 211 -33.29 0.36 -1.07
CA THR A 211 -33.52 -0.71 -2.06
C THR A 211 -32.87 -2.01 -1.61
N GLN A 212 -31.63 -1.95 -1.07
CA GLN A 212 -30.94 -3.14 -0.57
C GLN A 212 -31.64 -3.75 0.64
N ILE A 213 -32.15 -2.92 1.57
CA ILE A 213 -32.92 -3.39 2.73
C ILE A 213 -34.23 -4.06 2.27
N GLU A 214 -34.92 -3.47 1.28
CA GLU A 214 -36.13 -4.09 0.71
C GLU A 214 -35.83 -5.45 0.07
N ILE A 215 -34.74 -5.55 -0.70
CA ILE A 215 -34.29 -6.82 -1.29
C ILE A 215 -34.08 -7.87 -0.19
N ILE A 216 -33.32 -7.56 0.85
CA ILE A 216 -33.04 -8.47 1.97
C ILE A 216 -34.35 -8.94 2.64
N GLY A 217 -35.27 -8.01 2.89
CA GLY A 217 -36.57 -8.35 3.49
C GLY A 217 -37.44 -9.24 2.58
N LEU A 218 -37.39 -9.06 1.26
CA LEU A 218 -38.10 -9.93 0.31
C LEU A 218 -37.42 -11.30 0.17
N GLU A 219 -36.10 -11.37 0.20
CA GLU A 219 -35.37 -12.63 0.20
C GLU A 219 -35.65 -13.47 1.44
N GLN A 220 -35.73 -12.84 2.60
CA GLN A 220 -36.15 -13.52 3.82
C GLN A 220 -37.56 -14.09 3.68
N LYS A 221 -38.53 -13.29 3.21
CA LYS A 221 -39.90 -13.78 2.93
C LYS A 221 -39.94 -14.88 1.91
N PHE A 222 -39.07 -14.83 0.89
CA PHE A 222 -38.94 -15.88 -0.12
C PHE A 222 -38.48 -17.22 0.49
N ILE A 223 -37.50 -17.17 1.39
CA ILE A 223 -36.98 -18.36 2.10
C ILE A 223 -38.04 -18.95 3.03
N GLU A 224 -38.76 -18.10 3.75
CA GLU A 224 -39.80 -18.52 4.71
C GLU A 224 -41.10 -19.04 4.04
N SER A 225 -41.35 -18.67 2.77
CA SER A 225 -42.57 -19.03 2.09
C SER A 225 -42.60 -20.51 1.66
N ASN A 226 -43.72 -21.19 1.91
CA ASN A 226 -43.97 -22.57 1.47
C ASN A 226 -44.85 -22.66 0.20
N SER A 227 -45.29 -21.51 -0.37
CA SER A 227 -46.16 -21.48 -1.56
C SER A 227 -45.35 -21.10 -2.81
N ASP A 228 -45.39 -21.96 -3.81
CA ASP A 228 -44.69 -21.71 -5.09
C ASP A 228 -45.23 -20.48 -5.83
N ALA A 229 -46.53 -20.21 -5.75
CA ALA A 229 -47.14 -19.02 -6.32
C ALA A 229 -46.66 -17.74 -5.65
N VAL A 230 -46.47 -17.76 -4.33
CA VAL A 230 -45.89 -16.64 -3.56
C VAL A 230 -44.41 -16.47 -3.90
N ARG A 231 -43.64 -17.55 -3.89
CA ARG A 231 -42.23 -17.55 -4.30
C ARG A 231 -42.04 -16.98 -5.70
N GLY A 232 -42.89 -17.37 -6.65
CA GLY A 232 -42.81 -16.86 -8.03
C GLY A 232 -43.01 -15.34 -8.11
N ARG A 233 -43.96 -14.78 -7.34
CA ARG A 233 -44.19 -13.33 -7.26
C ARG A 233 -43.03 -12.60 -6.59
N LEU A 234 -42.55 -13.12 -5.45
CA LEU A 234 -41.41 -12.55 -4.74
C LEU A 234 -40.14 -12.55 -5.60
N ARG A 235 -39.86 -13.65 -6.29
CA ARG A 235 -38.72 -13.74 -7.21
C ARG A 235 -38.73 -12.66 -8.30
N LYS A 236 -39.89 -12.43 -8.94
CA LYS A 236 -40.03 -11.38 -9.96
C LYS A 236 -39.71 -9.99 -9.37
N LYS A 237 -40.26 -9.68 -8.18
CA LYS A 237 -40.01 -8.40 -7.50
C LYS A 237 -38.55 -8.25 -7.09
N ILE A 238 -37.93 -9.29 -6.54
CA ILE A 238 -36.52 -9.31 -6.18
C ILE A 238 -35.64 -9.04 -7.40
N LEU A 239 -35.87 -9.71 -8.53
CA LEU A 239 -35.11 -9.52 -9.76
C LEU A 239 -35.22 -8.07 -10.28
N SER A 240 -36.44 -7.51 -10.29
CA SER A 240 -36.64 -6.11 -10.69
C SER A 240 -35.91 -5.13 -9.78
N LEU A 241 -35.87 -5.36 -8.47
CA LEU A 241 -35.10 -4.54 -7.54
C LEU A 241 -33.59 -4.70 -7.71
N TYR A 242 -33.11 -5.89 -8.08
CA TYR A 242 -31.70 -6.09 -8.42
C TYR A 242 -31.31 -5.30 -9.68
N GLU A 243 -32.16 -5.22 -10.69
CA GLU A 243 -31.95 -4.37 -11.86
C GLU A 243 -31.91 -2.88 -11.45
N THR A 244 -32.86 -2.44 -10.63
CA THR A 244 -32.92 -1.06 -10.12
C THR A 244 -31.66 -0.70 -9.32
N ILE A 245 -31.26 -1.52 -8.36
CA ILE A 245 -30.09 -1.24 -7.53
C ILE A 245 -28.80 -1.27 -8.33
N ASN A 246 -28.71 -2.14 -9.34
CA ASN A 246 -27.58 -2.15 -10.25
C ASN A 246 -27.46 -0.81 -11.00
N GLN A 247 -28.56 -0.26 -11.50
CA GLN A 247 -28.56 1.05 -12.16
C GLN A 247 -28.17 2.19 -11.20
N LEU A 248 -28.70 2.19 -9.98
CA LEU A 248 -28.32 3.17 -8.95
C LEU A 248 -26.85 3.09 -8.54
N ARG A 249 -26.22 1.94 -8.65
CA ARG A 249 -24.80 1.76 -8.30
C ARG A 249 -23.84 2.16 -9.43
N ILE A 250 -24.29 2.20 -10.69
CA ILE A 250 -23.44 2.67 -11.80
C ILE A 250 -23.06 4.12 -11.55
N ASP A 251 -21.76 4.42 -11.64
CA ASP A 251 -21.16 5.74 -11.41
C ASP A 251 -21.34 6.33 -9.99
N SER A 252 -22.04 5.60 -9.09
CA SER A 252 -22.23 6.06 -7.71
C SER A 252 -20.91 6.18 -6.94
N VAL A 253 -20.83 7.15 -6.03
CA VAL A 253 -19.66 7.41 -5.20
C VAL A 253 -20.05 7.33 -3.73
N TYR A 254 -19.31 6.52 -2.97
CA TYR A 254 -19.47 6.42 -1.52
C TYR A 254 -18.18 6.78 -0.79
N TYR A 255 -18.29 7.67 0.18
CA TYR A 255 -17.18 8.12 1.03
C TYR A 255 -17.43 7.73 2.48
N SER A 256 -16.63 6.81 3.00
CA SER A 256 -16.78 6.28 4.35
C SER A 256 -15.62 6.69 5.24
N THR A 257 -15.92 7.23 6.42
CA THR A 257 -14.94 7.52 7.46
C THR A 257 -15.23 6.69 8.70
N ALA A 258 -14.18 6.20 9.35
CA ALA A 258 -14.30 5.47 10.62
C ALA A 258 -13.05 5.66 11.46
N SER A 259 -13.19 5.58 12.76
CA SER A 259 -12.11 5.54 13.73
C SER A 259 -11.74 4.09 14.09
N THR A 260 -10.59 3.89 14.71
CA THR A 260 -10.23 2.58 15.27
C THR A 260 -11.26 2.08 16.30
N LEU A 261 -11.97 3.02 16.96
CA LEU A 261 -12.98 2.70 17.97
C LEU A 261 -14.20 1.98 17.38
N ASP A 262 -14.51 2.21 16.10
CA ASP A 262 -15.59 1.50 15.39
C ASP A 262 -15.35 -0.01 15.30
N ASN A 263 -14.10 -0.45 15.50
CA ASN A 263 -13.72 -1.86 15.51
C ASN A 263 -13.42 -2.42 16.92
N ILE A 264 -13.84 -1.73 17.97
CA ILE A 264 -13.52 -2.07 19.37
C ILE A 264 -13.96 -3.49 19.75
N HIS A 265 -15.06 -3.97 19.18
CA HIS A 265 -15.58 -5.32 19.45
C HIS A 265 -14.64 -6.43 18.94
N ALA A 266 -13.91 -6.19 17.84
CA ALA A 266 -12.95 -7.14 17.31
C ALA A 266 -11.56 -6.97 17.95
N LEU A 267 -11.16 -5.72 18.24
CA LEU A 267 -9.85 -5.41 18.82
C LEU A 267 -9.80 -5.67 20.33
N GLY A 268 -10.89 -5.45 21.03
CA GLY A 268 -10.93 -5.40 22.49
C GLY A 268 -10.38 -4.08 23.07
N PHE A 269 -10.56 -3.90 24.36
CA PHE A 269 -10.14 -2.68 25.07
C PHE A 269 -8.63 -2.58 25.33
N ALA A 270 -7.93 -3.72 25.44
CA ALA A 270 -6.52 -3.73 25.82
C ALA A 270 -5.62 -2.99 24.81
N PRO A 271 -5.69 -3.26 23.50
CA PRO A 271 -4.93 -2.52 22.51
C PRO A 271 -5.26 -1.01 22.49
N ILE A 272 -6.54 -0.65 22.66
CA ILE A 272 -6.97 0.76 22.69
C ILE A 272 -6.35 1.50 23.88
N LYS A 273 -6.35 0.88 25.07
CA LYS A 273 -5.69 1.45 26.25
C LYS A 273 -4.17 1.61 26.05
N GLN A 274 -3.56 0.61 25.41
CA GLN A 274 -2.13 0.66 25.08
C GLN A 274 -1.84 1.82 24.12
N PHE A 275 -2.58 1.95 23.02
CA PHE A 275 -2.42 3.07 22.08
C PHE A 275 -2.57 4.42 22.76
N LYS A 276 -3.58 4.57 23.63
CA LYS A 276 -3.80 5.84 24.38
C LYS A 276 -2.64 6.19 25.31
N ARG A 277 -1.96 5.18 25.87
CA ARG A 277 -0.82 5.38 26.79
C ARG A 277 0.49 5.67 26.05
N GLU A 278 0.73 5.03 24.89
CA GLU A 278 2.01 4.99 24.22
C GLU A 278 2.13 6.03 23.09
N LEU A 279 1.01 6.39 22.46
CA LEU A 279 1.02 7.37 21.38
C LEU A 279 1.02 8.80 21.91
N SER A 280 1.67 9.70 21.16
CA SER A 280 1.49 11.13 21.36
C SER A 280 0.03 11.53 21.16
N GLN A 281 -0.39 12.68 21.70
CA GLN A 281 -1.77 13.17 21.50
C GLN A 281 -2.08 13.33 19.99
N LEU A 282 -1.12 13.83 19.22
CA LEU A 282 -1.26 14.02 17.78
C LEU A 282 -1.43 12.67 17.04
N ASP A 283 -0.57 11.69 17.36
CA ASP A 283 -0.65 10.37 16.73
C ASP A 283 -1.93 9.62 17.10
N TRP A 284 -2.41 9.80 18.34
CA TRP A 284 -3.69 9.28 18.77
C TRP A 284 -4.84 9.87 17.93
N GLU A 285 -4.84 11.19 17.74
CA GLU A 285 -5.89 11.86 16.97
C GLU A 285 -5.85 11.51 15.48
N LEU A 286 -4.66 11.43 14.90
CA LEU A 286 -4.48 11.06 13.49
C LEU A 286 -4.78 9.58 13.23
N SER A 287 -4.10 8.68 13.94
CA SER A 287 -4.07 7.25 13.60
C SER A 287 -5.24 6.46 14.18
N VAL A 288 -5.67 6.81 15.40
CA VAL A 288 -6.73 6.08 16.11
C VAL A 288 -8.09 6.74 15.91
N LEU A 289 -8.20 8.04 16.16
CA LEU A 289 -9.45 8.77 15.96
C LEU A 289 -9.70 9.15 14.50
N ASN A 290 -8.71 9.01 13.65
CA ASN A 290 -8.79 9.30 12.22
C ASN A 290 -9.26 10.74 11.94
N LYS A 291 -8.82 11.70 12.76
CA LYS A 291 -9.15 13.12 12.62
C LYS A 291 -8.40 13.74 11.48
N GLN A 292 -9.04 14.64 10.76
CA GLN A 292 -8.40 15.46 9.75
C GLN A 292 -7.58 16.57 10.41
N ILE A 293 -6.28 16.37 10.51
CA ILE A 293 -5.33 17.37 11.00
C ILE A 293 -4.30 17.55 9.91
N MET A 294 -4.35 18.68 9.22
CA MET A 294 -3.31 19.02 8.24
C MET A 294 -2.02 19.33 8.98
N LYS A 295 -0.89 18.78 8.54
CA LYS A 295 0.42 19.17 9.07
C LYS A 295 0.60 20.66 8.89
N ILE A 296 1.08 21.33 9.96
CA ILE A 296 1.35 22.76 9.94
C ILE A 296 2.52 22.99 8.96
N ASP A 297 2.40 23.98 8.08
CA ASP A 297 3.39 24.37 7.05
C ASP A 297 4.72 24.91 7.64
N GLN A 298 4.92 24.81 8.94
CA GLN A 298 6.10 25.26 9.68
C GLN A 298 6.99 24.12 10.17
N GLY A 299 7.09 23.02 9.41
CA GLY A 299 8.07 21.96 9.66
C GLY A 299 9.50 22.45 9.40
N PHE A 300 10.50 21.83 10.04
CA PHE A 300 11.92 22.14 9.87
C PHE A 300 12.36 22.17 8.38
N TYR A 301 11.73 21.34 7.55
CA TYR A 301 11.88 21.30 6.09
C TYR A 301 10.55 21.67 5.40
N GLY A 302 10.02 22.86 5.67
CA GLY A 302 8.71 23.29 5.14
C GLY A 302 8.64 23.37 3.60
N GLN A 303 9.76 23.38 2.90
CA GLN A 303 9.86 23.37 1.45
C GLN A 303 10.11 21.97 0.86
N LEU A 304 10.25 20.92 1.69
CA LEU A 304 10.44 19.57 1.20
C LEU A 304 9.13 19.06 0.61
N ASP A 305 9.12 18.85 -0.70
CA ASP A 305 8.01 18.31 -1.47
C ASP A 305 8.44 16.97 -2.10
N GLU A 306 7.73 15.91 -1.81
CA GLU A 306 8.07 14.57 -2.31
C GLU A 306 7.96 14.45 -3.84
N ASP A 307 7.07 15.21 -4.47
CA ASP A 307 6.91 15.19 -5.92
C ASP A 307 8.03 15.94 -6.65
N ILE A 308 8.65 16.93 -5.97
CA ILE A 308 9.77 17.71 -6.50
C ILE A 308 11.13 17.10 -6.11
N HIS A 309 11.23 16.65 -4.85
CA HIS A 309 12.50 16.21 -4.26
C HIS A 309 12.62 14.69 -4.16
N GLY A 310 11.49 13.96 -4.33
CA GLY A 310 11.48 12.51 -4.34
C GLY A 310 11.90 11.92 -5.69
N TYR A 311 12.44 10.70 -5.68
CA TYR A 311 12.78 9.93 -6.88
C TYR A 311 12.68 8.43 -6.58
N ALA A 312 12.60 7.60 -7.65
CA ALA A 312 12.52 6.16 -7.49
C ALA A 312 13.85 5.60 -6.99
N ASP A 313 13.80 4.83 -5.91
CA ASP A 313 14.96 4.29 -5.21
C ASP A 313 15.20 2.79 -5.44
N THR A 314 14.26 2.07 -6.05
CA THR A 314 14.29 0.61 -6.10
C THR A 314 14.59 0.07 -7.50
N ASP A 315 15.64 -0.76 -7.63
CA ASP A 315 15.97 -1.52 -8.85
C ASP A 315 15.09 -2.79 -8.93
N TYR A 316 13.92 -2.64 -9.53
CA TYR A 316 13.00 -3.75 -9.72
C TYR A 316 13.55 -4.87 -10.60
N SER A 317 14.51 -4.58 -11.50
CA SER A 317 15.14 -5.62 -12.30
C SER A 317 16.00 -6.56 -11.48
N PHE A 318 16.54 -6.07 -10.37
CA PHE A 318 17.24 -6.89 -9.39
C PHE A 318 16.25 -7.64 -8.48
N VAL A 319 15.22 -6.94 -7.99
CA VAL A 319 14.20 -7.52 -7.10
C VAL A 319 13.46 -8.67 -7.78
N ASP A 320 13.08 -8.51 -9.06
CA ASP A 320 12.38 -9.55 -9.82
C ASP A 320 13.22 -10.84 -9.96
N LYS A 321 14.53 -10.74 -9.95
CA LYS A 321 15.44 -11.90 -10.00
C LYS A 321 15.50 -12.67 -8.68
N LEU A 322 15.19 -12.02 -7.55
CA LEU A 322 15.15 -12.67 -6.24
C LEU A 322 13.90 -13.56 -6.07
N GLY A 323 12.87 -13.37 -6.90
CA GLY A 323 11.62 -14.09 -6.78
C GLY A 323 10.85 -13.71 -5.51
N TYR A 324 10.00 -14.64 -5.03
CA TYR A 324 9.19 -14.44 -3.82
C TYR A 324 9.81 -15.09 -2.58
N ASP A 325 11.14 -15.23 -2.53
CA ASP A 325 11.87 -15.71 -1.36
C ASP A 325 11.85 -14.64 -0.28
N ASN A 326 11.01 -14.83 0.74
CA ASN A 326 10.83 -13.88 1.84
C ASN A 326 12.13 -13.63 2.64
N VAL A 327 13.08 -14.56 2.65
CA VAL A 327 14.36 -14.38 3.36
C VAL A 327 15.22 -13.38 2.61
N GLN A 328 15.33 -13.51 1.29
CA GLN A 328 16.12 -12.59 0.46
C GLN A 328 15.46 -11.21 0.35
N LEU A 329 14.12 -11.14 0.36
CA LEU A 329 13.38 -9.89 0.35
C LEU A 329 13.55 -9.07 1.65
N ASN A 330 13.89 -9.69 2.76
CA ASN A 330 14.13 -9.02 4.04
C ASN A 330 15.57 -8.54 4.24
N GLU A 331 16.52 -8.98 3.40
CA GLU A 331 17.93 -8.59 3.48
C GLU A 331 18.30 -7.53 2.43
N ARG A 332 17.66 -6.36 2.49
CA ARG A 332 17.91 -5.25 1.56
C ARG A 332 19.36 -4.75 1.66
N ASP A 333 20.02 -4.61 0.50
CA ASP A 333 21.35 -4.01 0.37
C ASP A 333 21.39 -3.08 -0.87
N CYS A 334 22.50 -2.41 -1.11
CA CYS A 334 22.66 -1.41 -2.18
C CYS A 334 22.42 -1.91 -3.62
N ARG A 335 22.25 -3.21 -3.84
CA ARG A 335 21.89 -3.76 -5.16
C ARG A 335 20.42 -3.51 -5.48
N TRP A 336 19.60 -3.23 -4.45
CA TRP A 336 18.21 -2.87 -4.60
C TRP A 336 18.02 -1.42 -5.06
N ASP A 337 19.06 -0.57 -4.94
CA ASP A 337 18.95 0.85 -5.18
C ASP A 337 19.13 1.15 -6.69
N ALA A 338 18.09 1.69 -7.32
CA ALA A 338 18.12 2.12 -8.71
C ALA A 338 18.82 3.47 -8.90
N ASP A 339 18.86 4.26 -7.84
CA ASP A 339 19.35 5.63 -7.81
C ASP A 339 20.85 5.74 -7.57
N ILE A 340 21.51 4.65 -7.15
CA ILE A 340 22.94 4.60 -6.91
C ILE A 340 23.74 4.50 -8.24
N ASP A 341 24.69 5.42 -8.43
CA ASP A 341 25.65 5.33 -9.51
C ASP A 341 26.80 4.38 -9.10
N LYS A 342 26.80 3.19 -9.68
CA LYS A 342 27.77 2.12 -9.39
C LYS A 342 29.21 2.46 -9.79
N SER A 343 29.42 3.54 -10.55
CA SER A 343 30.75 3.99 -11.03
C SER A 343 31.38 5.09 -10.16
N LYS A 344 30.63 5.63 -9.19
CA LYS A 344 31.05 6.77 -8.35
C LYS A 344 31.31 6.40 -6.92
N ALA A 345 32.21 7.16 -6.27
CA ALA A 345 32.42 7.10 -4.82
C ALA A 345 31.14 7.50 -4.06
N LEU A 346 30.99 6.97 -2.85
CA LEU A 346 29.95 7.38 -1.92
C LEU A 346 30.41 8.59 -1.12
N SER A 347 29.49 9.51 -0.85
CA SER A 347 29.69 10.61 0.11
C SER A 347 28.93 10.31 1.39
N ILE A 348 29.58 10.47 2.54
CA ILE A 348 28.94 10.29 3.85
C ILE A 348 29.10 11.53 4.71
N ALA A 349 28.10 11.75 5.57
CA ALA A 349 28.16 12.68 6.69
C ALA A 349 27.57 12.00 7.93
N CYS A 350 28.20 12.20 9.08
CA CYS A 350 27.82 11.56 10.33
C CYS A 350 27.49 12.62 11.39
N ASP A 351 26.55 12.27 12.28
CA ASP A 351 26.26 13.04 13.48
C ASP A 351 26.47 12.15 14.72
N TYR A 352 27.04 12.73 15.78
CA TYR A 352 27.52 12.02 16.94
C TYR A 352 26.78 12.48 18.19
N ASN A 353 26.07 11.52 18.79
CA ASN A 353 25.35 11.75 20.04
C ASN A 353 25.49 10.50 20.93
N ASN A 354 25.48 10.69 22.24
CA ASN A 354 25.56 9.57 23.19
C ASN A 354 24.38 8.59 23.09
N ALA A 355 23.23 9.03 22.59
CA ALA A 355 22.03 8.22 22.45
C ALA A 355 21.91 7.57 21.06
N ILE A 356 22.47 8.21 20.03
CA ILE A 356 22.33 7.80 18.64
C ILE A 356 23.61 8.12 17.85
N ASN A 357 24.05 7.18 17.03
CA ASN A 357 25.06 7.41 16.01
C ASN A 357 24.40 7.22 14.65
N CYS A 358 24.49 8.23 13.78
CA CYS A 358 23.85 8.18 12.47
C CYS A 358 24.80 8.57 11.34
N VAL A 359 24.50 8.07 10.15
CA VAL A 359 25.23 8.33 8.91
C VAL A 359 24.23 8.57 7.78
N ALA A 360 24.37 9.69 7.10
CA ALA A 360 23.69 9.99 5.84
C ALA A 360 24.63 9.68 4.69
N THR A 361 24.11 9.05 3.63
CA THR A 361 24.89 8.65 2.45
C THR A 361 24.29 9.24 1.20
N GLY A 362 25.11 9.78 0.31
CA GLY A 362 24.63 10.32 -0.95
C GLY A 362 25.69 10.32 -2.04
N GLN A 363 25.27 10.76 -3.22
CA GLN A 363 26.13 10.93 -4.38
C GLN A 363 25.82 12.23 -5.12
N ARG A 364 26.85 12.90 -5.62
CA ARG A 364 26.71 14.10 -6.44
C ARG A 364 26.51 13.76 -7.90
N ILE A 365 25.54 14.42 -8.53
CA ILE A 365 25.32 14.37 -9.99
C ILE A 365 25.82 15.69 -10.55
N ASP A 366 27.07 15.68 -11.06
CA ASP A 366 27.74 16.91 -11.53
C ASP A 366 27.02 17.54 -12.74
N SER A 367 26.45 16.74 -13.63
CA SER A 367 25.72 17.22 -14.80
C SER A 367 24.47 18.03 -14.49
N GLN A 368 23.89 17.81 -13.29
CA GLN A 368 22.66 18.49 -12.84
C GLN A 368 22.88 19.41 -11.64
N ASN A 369 24.13 19.52 -11.16
CA ASN A 369 24.46 20.20 -9.90
C ASN A 369 23.55 19.78 -8.74
N THR A 370 23.20 18.49 -8.69
CA THR A 370 22.24 17.90 -7.76
C THR A 370 22.98 16.93 -6.84
N PHE A 371 22.56 16.84 -5.58
CA PHE A 371 23.01 15.83 -4.64
C PHE A 371 21.85 14.88 -4.34
N LYS A 372 22.06 13.58 -4.59
CA LYS A 372 21.09 12.54 -4.21
C LYS A 372 21.41 12.04 -2.81
N LEU A 373 20.45 12.07 -1.90
CA LEU A 373 20.50 11.39 -0.62
C LEU A 373 20.03 9.95 -0.81
N LEU A 374 20.94 8.99 -0.75
CA LEU A 374 20.66 7.58 -0.99
C LEU A 374 20.09 6.87 0.25
N SER A 375 20.66 7.15 1.42
CA SER A 375 20.20 6.51 2.65
C SER A 375 20.52 7.33 3.90
N SER A 376 19.76 7.10 4.96
CA SER A 376 20.06 7.52 6.32
C SER A 376 19.98 6.29 7.23
N MET A 377 21.08 6.02 7.96
CA MET A 377 21.17 4.87 8.86
C MET A 377 21.59 5.33 10.25
N HIS A 378 21.14 4.63 11.26
CA HIS A 378 21.52 4.91 12.64
C HIS A 378 21.57 3.65 13.49
N VAL A 379 22.23 3.74 14.60
CA VAL A 379 22.20 2.78 15.71
C VAL A 379 21.91 3.53 16.99
N LEU A 380 21.19 2.91 17.91
CA LEU A 380 20.85 3.46 19.22
C LEU A 380 21.74 2.83 20.30
N HIS A 381 22.01 3.58 21.38
CA HIS A 381 22.65 3.02 22.56
C HIS A 381 21.95 1.70 22.98
N PRO A 382 22.70 0.62 23.34
CA PRO A 382 24.13 0.56 23.64
C PRO A 382 25.08 0.32 22.46
N MET A 383 24.57 0.33 21.20
CA MET A 383 25.43 0.18 20.03
C MET A 383 26.29 1.41 19.84
N LEU A 384 27.54 1.20 19.41
CA LEU A 384 28.55 2.22 19.25
C LEU A 384 28.73 2.62 17.78
N LEU A 385 29.59 3.61 17.54
CA LEU A 385 29.98 4.08 16.21
C LEU A 385 30.44 2.92 15.30
N ARG A 386 31.23 1.99 15.80
CA ARG A 386 31.67 0.82 15.04
C ARG A 386 30.52 -0.06 14.54
N ASP A 387 29.45 -0.15 15.32
CA ASP A 387 28.28 -0.95 14.95
C ASP A 387 27.49 -0.24 13.84
N CYS A 388 27.46 1.12 13.85
CA CYS A 388 26.93 1.90 12.77
C CYS A 388 27.75 1.75 11.48
N ALA A 389 29.08 1.79 11.57
CA ALA A 389 29.97 1.57 10.44
C ALA A 389 29.83 0.15 9.87
N ALA A 390 29.69 -0.87 10.72
CA ALA A 390 29.42 -2.24 10.30
C ALA A 390 28.07 -2.39 9.59
N LYS A 391 27.01 -1.78 10.12
CA LYS A 391 25.68 -1.73 9.52
C LYS A 391 25.73 -1.08 8.13
N TRP A 392 26.40 0.06 8.03
CA TRP A 392 26.60 0.77 6.78
C TRP A 392 27.38 -0.07 5.76
N ASN A 393 28.49 -0.67 6.16
CA ASN A 393 29.28 -1.55 5.29
C ASN A 393 28.47 -2.78 4.83
N ASN A 394 27.66 -3.39 5.69
CA ASN A 394 26.81 -4.52 5.31
C ASN A 394 25.84 -4.16 4.20
N TYR A 395 25.30 -2.95 4.22
CA TYR A 395 24.42 -2.45 3.16
C TYR A 395 25.19 -2.18 1.86
N TYR A 396 26.33 -1.46 1.93
CA TYR A 396 27.10 -1.02 0.75
C TYR A 396 28.21 -2.01 0.33
N ARG A 397 28.30 -3.19 0.95
CA ARG A 397 29.35 -4.17 0.66
C ARG A 397 29.44 -4.62 -0.80
N PHE A 398 28.35 -4.52 -1.55
CA PHE A 398 28.33 -4.86 -2.97
C PHE A 398 28.53 -3.67 -3.91
N HIS A 399 28.76 -2.47 -3.37
CA HIS A 399 29.08 -1.31 -4.21
C HIS A 399 30.47 -1.50 -4.85
N PRO A 400 30.61 -1.37 -6.20
CA PRO A 400 31.87 -1.70 -6.90
C PRO A 400 33.02 -0.77 -6.51
N VAL A 401 32.76 0.53 -6.38
CA VAL A 401 33.76 1.55 -6.05
C VAL A 401 33.91 1.64 -4.54
N LYS A 402 35.02 1.14 -4.01
CA LYS A 402 35.33 1.12 -2.56
C LYS A 402 35.96 2.43 -2.09
N GLU A 403 35.42 3.55 -2.54
CA GLU A 403 35.87 4.89 -2.18
C GLU A 403 34.74 5.66 -1.48
N VAL A 404 35.10 6.34 -0.39
CA VAL A 404 34.19 7.16 0.42
C VAL A 404 34.76 8.54 0.61
N VAL A 405 33.98 9.58 0.31
CA VAL A 405 34.27 10.95 0.71
C VAL A 405 33.51 11.26 2.00
N TYR A 406 34.23 11.42 3.08
CA TYR A 406 33.65 11.69 4.39
C TYR A 406 33.68 13.18 4.71
N TRP A 407 32.50 13.79 4.72
CA TRP A 407 32.29 15.20 5.06
C TRP A 407 32.06 15.35 6.56
N HIS A 408 32.86 16.15 7.22
CA HIS A 408 32.77 16.31 8.66
C HIS A 408 32.97 17.78 9.11
N ASP A 409 32.41 18.11 10.23
CA ASP A 409 32.47 19.42 10.88
C ASP A 409 33.38 19.42 12.13
N ASN A 410 33.30 20.47 12.91
CA ASN A 410 34.04 20.63 14.21
C ASN A 410 33.63 19.57 15.23
N THR A 411 32.40 19.09 15.25
CA THR A 411 31.93 18.10 16.23
C THR A 411 32.65 16.77 16.05
N ALA A 412 32.94 16.43 14.81
CA ALA A 412 33.64 15.21 14.45
C ALA A 412 35.12 15.19 14.84
N ILE A 413 35.76 16.37 14.99
CA ILE A 413 37.18 16.50 15.36
C ILE A 413 37.36 16.48 16.89
N SER A 414 36.26 16.60 17.66
CA SER A 414 36.34 16.52 19.11
C SER A 414 36.80 15.12 19.55
N THR A 415 37.74 15.13 20.51
CA THR A 415 38.23 13.89 21.15
C THR A 415 37.35 13.55 22.34
N ASN A 416 37.09 12.29 22.57
CA ASN A 416 36.45 11.82 23.80
C ASN A 416 37.49 11.74 24.92
N ALA A 417 37.12 12.05 26.17
CA ALA A 417 37.99 11.93 27.35
C ALA A 417 38.61 10.52 27.56
N ALA A 418 38.11 9.52 26.87
CA ALA A 418 38.55 8.11 26.91
C ALA A 418 39.38 7.68 25.69
N SER A 419 39.62 8.57 24.69
CA SER A 419 40.34 8.20 23.45
C SER A 419 41.03 9.41 22.86
N ASP A 420 42.29 9.23 22.43
CA ASP A 420 43.08 10.25 21.70
C ASP A 420 42.61 10.42 20.24
N LEU A 421 41.71 9.57 19.75
CA LEU A 421 41.16 9.60 18.38
C LEU A 421 39.87 10.43 18.34
N SER A 422 39.76 11.29 17.34
CA SER A 422 38.51 12.00 17.06
C SER A 422 37.42 11.02 16.51
N PHE A 423 36.15 11.40 16.59
CA PHE A 423 35.06 10.61 15.98
C PHE A 423 35.27 10.41 14.48
N ALA A 424 35.80 11.43 13.79
CA ALA A 424 36.11 11.36 12.38
C ALA A 424 37.22 10.31 12.08
N ASP A 425 38.28 10.27 12.91
CA ASP A 425 39.34 9.29 12.78
C ASP A 425 38.82 7.87 13.05
N MET A 426 37.97 7.72 14.06
CA MET A 426 37.33 6.41 14.36
C MET A 426 36.51 5.89 13.17
N TRP A 427 35.71 6.73 12.53
CA TRP A 427 34.96 6.35 11.33
C TRP A 427 35.88 5.97 10.16
N ARG A 428 36.88 6.81 9.88
CA ARG A 428 37.89 6.53 8.84
C ARG A 428 38.55 5.16 9.08
N ASP A 429 39.01 4.92 10.31
CA ASP A 429 39.76 3.72 10.65
C ASP A 429 38.86 2.47 10.58
N GLU A 430 37.61 2.55 11.03
CA GLU A 430 36.65 1.43 10.93
C GLU A 430 36.30 1.14 9.46
N LEU A 431 36.03 2.14 8.63
CA LEU A 431 35.78 1.93 7.21
C LEU A 431 37.01 1.39 6.45
N THR A 432 38.21 1.85 6.82
CA THR A 432 39.47 1.36 6.25
C THR A 432 39.71 -0.10 6.59
N LYS A 433 39.45 -0.52 7.83
CA LYS A 433 39.48 -1.95 8.22
C LYS A 433 38.50 -2.80 7.41
N LEU A 434 37.34 -2.22 7.01
CA LEU A 434 36.31 -2.86 6.23
C LEU A 434 36.57 -2.82 4.71
N GLY A 435 37.75 -2.31 4.29
CA GLY A 435 38.21 -2.31 2.91
C GLY A 435 37.83 -1.08 2.08
N TRP A 436 37.44 0.01 2.69
CA TRP A 436 37.12 1.26 2.03
C TRP A 436 38.32 2.23 2.03
N SER A 437 38.52 2.94 0.92
CA SER A 437 39.40 4.09 0.85
C SER A 437 38.65 5.35 1.24
N VAL A 438 39.09 6.04 2.31
CA VAL A 438 38.35 7.16 2.88
C VAL A 438 39.08 8.47 2.65
N THR A 439 38.47 9.39 1.92
CA THR A 439 38.96 10.76 1.74
C THR A 439 38.22 11.70 2.69
N MET A 440 38.94 12.31 3.64
CA MET A 440 38.38 13.24 4.61
C MET A 440 38.16 14.62 4.01
N ARG A 441 37.02 15.24 4.26
CA ARG A 441 36.68 16.61 3.85
C ARG A 441 36.07 17.38 5.02
N TYR A 442 36.86 18.36 5.49
CA TYR A 442 36.40 19.29 6.54
C TYR A 442 35.57 20.42 5.94
N ILE A 443 34.37 20.66 6.47
CA ILE A 443 33.44 21.69 5.96
C ILE A 443 33.29 22.91 6.87
N GLY A 444 34.02 22.96 8.01
CA GLY A 444 33.85 24.01 9.02
C GLY A 444 32.58 23.78 9.86
N GLN A 445 32.26 24.76 10.68
CA GLN A 445 31.02 24.77 11.44
C GLN A 445 29.90 25.38 10.58
N ALA A 446 28.78 24.74 10.50
CA ALA A 446 27.59 25.36 9.89
C ALA A 446 27.19 26.60 10.67
N PRO A 447 26.76 27.68 10.00
CA PRO A 447 26.37 28.94 10.67
C PRO A 447 25.15 28.76 11.58
#